data_84f8b165e700aea9e6e2a5d6c86e8738
#
_entry.id   84f8b165e700aea9e6e2a5d6c86e8738
#
_cell.length_a   1.000
_cell.length_b   1.000
_cell.length_c   1.000
_cell.angle_alpha   90.00
_cell.angle_beta   90.00
_cell.angle_gamma   90.00
#
_symmetry.space_group_name_H-M   'P 1'
#
loop_
_entity.id
_entity.type
_entity.pdbx_description
1 polymer ?
#
loop_
_entity_poly.entity_id
_entity_poly.type
_entity_poly.pdbx_seq_one_letter_code
_entity_poly.pdbx_strand_id
1 'polypeptide(L)'
;FLYCADKDSSYKALSLWLSEHNAPAKEIATRGNKAFPAEWVINENGMLQFSKSASRLFFGTSPEPRQKDTPQLAENRPNVQVWSWDEPVQYTVQNYNKEKDLKKSYQAVYNLGNGSIFQLANEELPNIQLGNEGDAALALLSTSRPYSLSSMWEARTRSDYYTVSLDNGERKQIAQADYGRFRLSPQGKYAYWYGETDSCWYTIALAEGKRYRLTTPESFPAWDEENDVPNHPYAHGAAGWTANDQNLLIYDRYDIWKFDPTAATSPINLTVNGRKEKLSYRLEQLDKEARFIDLGKPQLLKGFNETTKGYGFYNARLSAPAAPKTLL
;
A
#
# COMPACT_ATOMS: atom_id res chain seq x y z
N PHE A 1 7.86 22.57 -8.98
CA PHE A 1 8.25 23.01 -7.63
C PHE A 1 7.09 23.68 -6.91
N LEU A 2 7.18 23.72 -5.58
CA LEU A 2 6.24 24.44 -4.72
C LEU A 2 6.75 25.86 -4.49
N TYR A 3 5.89 26.85 -4.71
CA TYR A 3 6.18 28.24 -4.42
C TYR A 3 5.26 28.74 -3.30
N CYS A 4 5.80 29.46 -2.34
CA CYS A 4 5.07 30.12 -1.27
C CYS A 4 5.04 31.62 -1.54
N ALA A 5 3.85 32.19 -1.75
CA ALA A 5 3.63 33.62 -1.74
C ALA A 5 3.09 34.01 -0.37
N ASP A 6 3.92 34.62 0.47
CA ASP A 6 3.50 35.15 1.77
C ASP A 6 2.72 36.47 1.53
N LYS A 7 1.42 36.36 1.44
CA LYS A 7 0.54 37.55 1.40
C LYS A 7 -0.08 37.86 2.76
N ASP A 8 0.01 36.93 3.70
CA ASP A 8 -0.52 37.06 5.05
C ASP A 8 0.42 36.32 6.01
N SER A 9 0.78 36.94 7.11
CA SER A 9 1.66 36.38 8.12
C SER A 9 1.04 35.24 8.93
N SER A 10 -0.22 34.92 8.72
CA SER A 10 -0.95 33.90 9.48
C SER A 10 -0.69 32.47 9.04
N TYR A 11 -0.47 32.24 7.74
CA TYR A 11 -0.06 30.93 7.20
C TYR A 11 0.48 31.06 5.76
N LYS A 12 1.20 30.03 5.32
CA LYS A 12 1.77 29.97 3.96
C LYS A 12 0.71 29.57 2.95
N ALA A 13 0.44 30.42 1.97
CA ALA A 13 -0.37 30.07 0.80
C ALA A 13 0.55 29.48 -0.28
N LEU A 14 0.42 28.19 -0.55
CA LEU A 14 1.25 27.48 -1.51
C LEU A 14 0.58 27.41 -2.88
N SER A 15 1.39 27.55 -3.93
CA SER A 15 1.03 27.28 -5.31
C SER A 15 1.96 26.21 -5.91
N LEU A 16 1.43 25.39 -6.78
CA LEU A 16 2.18 24.38 -7.52
C LEU A 16 2.54 24.91 -8.92
N TRP A 17 3.82 24.91 -9.22
CA TRP A 17 4.34 25.42 -10.48
C TRP A 17 5.08 24.33 -11.24
N LEU A 18 4.84 24.25 -12.55
CA LEU A 18 5.51 23.35 -13.47
C LEU A 18 6.43 24.18 -14.41
N SER A 19 7.66 23.74 -14.57
CA SER A 19 8.60 24.25 -15.56
C SER A 19 9.01 23.12 -16.48
N GLU A 20 8.87 23.32 -17.77
CA GLU A 20 9.34 22.42 -18.80
C GLU A 20 10.57 23.07 -19.46
N HIS A 21 11.62 22.31 -19.64
CA HIS A 21 12.87 22.61 -20.36
C HIS A 21 12.94 24.04 -20.94
N ASN A 22 13.63 24.98 -20.33
CA ASN A 22 13.81 26.37 -20.78
C ASN A 22 12.53 27.22 -20.93
N ALA A 23 11.35 26.70 -20.63
CA ALA A 23 10.11 27.49 -20.62
C ALA A 23 9.91 28.18 -19.27
N PRO A 24 9.28 29.37 -19.24
CA PRO A 24 8.86 29.98 -17.98
C PRO A 24 7.98 29.03 -17.17
N ALA A 25 8.17 29.02 -15.86
CA ALA A 25 7.32 28.22 -14.97
C ALA A 25 5.87 28.70 -15.07
N LYS A 26 4.94 27.73 -15.14
CA LYS A 26 3.50 27.96 -15.20
C LYS A 26 2.86 27.51 -13.89
N GLU A 27 1.99 28.32 -13.31
CA GLU A 27 1.17 27.91 -12.19
C GLU A 27 0.11 26.90 -12.67
N ILE A 28 0.07 25.72 -12.04
CA ILE A 28 -0.85 24.63 -12.39
C ILE A 28 -1.90 24.38 -11.33
N ALA A 29 -1.64 24.75 -10.08
CA ALA A 29 -2.61 24.66 -9.00
C ALA A 29 -2.31 25.68 -7.90
N THR A 30 -3.37 26.25 -7.32
CA THR A 30 -3.31 27.20 -6.20
C THR A 30 -4.51 26.99 -5.28
N ARG A 31 -4.54 27.72 -4.16
CA ARG A 31 -5.69 27.77 -3.26
C ARG A 31 -6.98 28.10 -4.02
N GLY A 32 -8.06 27.41 -3.68
CA GLY A 32 -9.37 27.62 -4.33
C GLY A 32 -9.52 26.91 -5.68
N ASN A 33 -8.60 26.02 -6.04
CA ASN A 33 -8.78 25.17 -7.22
C ASN A 33 -10.03 24.30 -7.04
N LYS A 34 -10.93 24.31 -8.03
CA LYS A 34 -12.24 23.62 -7.99
C LYS A 34 -12.12 22.08 -7.89
N ALA A 35 -10.96 21.52 -8.21
CA ALA A 35 -10.70 20.10 -8.09
C ALA A 35 -10.44 19.64 -6.64
N PHE A 36 -10.18 20.58 -5.74
CA PHE A 36 -9.99 20.28 -4.32
C PHE A 36 -11.33 20.34 -3.57
N PRO A 37 -11.49 19.59 -2.49
CA PRO A 37 -12.58 19.79 -1.56
C PRO A 37 -12.61 21.24 -1.05
N ALA A 38 -13.77 21.72 -0.61
CA ALA A 38 -13.89 23.08 -0.06
C ALA A 38 -12.89 23.25 1.11
N GLU A 39 -12.28 24.44 1.17
CA GLU A 39 -11.30 24.81 2.21
C GLU A 39 -10.04 23.91 2.25
N TRP A 40 -9.71 23.28 1.11
CA TRP A 40 -8.44 22.54 0.99
C TRP A 40 -7.40 23.35 0.25
N VAL A 41 -6.14 23.14 0.65
CA VAL A 41 -4.96 23.82 0.11
C VAL A 41 -3.87 22.81 -0.24
N ILE A 42 -2.90 23.25 -1.04
CA ILE A 42 -1.68 22.48 -1.30
C ILE A 42 -0.87 22.39 0.01
N ASN A 43 -0.35 21.21 0.31
CA ASN A 43 0.38 20.92 1.54
C ASN A 43 1.85 20.62 1.25
N GLU A 44 2.77 21.38 1.91
CA GLU A 44 4.22 21.22 1.75
C GLU A 44 4.76 19.89 2.28
N ASN A 45 4.03 19.22 3.19
CA ASN A 45 4.43 17.93 3.73
C ASN A 45 4.02 16.75 2.83
N GLY A 46 3.27 17.01 1.75
CA GLY A 46 2.91 16.00 0.77
C GLY A 46 4.06 15.67 -0.16
N MET A 47 4.14 14.41 -0.56
CA MET A 47 5.14 13.98 -1.54
C MET A 47 4.85 14.62 -2.91
N LEU A 48 5.84 15.24 -3.50
CA LEU A 48 5.80 15.78 -4.86
C LEU A 48 6.58 14.83 -5.78
N GLN A 49 5.88 14.12 -6.65
CA GLN A 49 6.49 13.06 -7.45
C GLN A 49 5.83 12.95 -8.83
N PHE A 50 6.65 12.85 -9.88
CA PHE A 50 6.18 12.43 -11.19
C PHE A 50 5.91 10.93 -11.24
N SER A 51 4.97 10.52 -12.09
CA SER A 51 4.87 9.13 -12.50
C SER A 51 6.09 8.73 -13.32
N LYS A 52 6.31 7.42 -13.50
CA LYS A 52 7.46 6.88 -14.22
C LYS A 52 7.60 7.44 -15.64
N SER A 53 6.49 7.57 -16.37
CA SER A 53 6.44 8.17 -17.72
C SER A 53 6.45 9.70 -17.72
N ALA A 54 6.43 10.34 -16.52
CA ALA A 54 6.20 11.76 -16.33
C ALA A 54 4.89 12.29 -16.93
N SER A 55 3.90 11.42 -17.16
CA SER A 55 2.59 11.82 -17.66
C SER A 55 1.68 12.41 -16.56
N ARG A 56 1.99 12.14 -15.29
CA ARG A 56 1.26 12.61 -14.11
C ARG A 56 2.20 13.19 -13.07
N LEU A 57 1.72 14.19 -12.34
CA LEU A 57 2.39 14.74 -11.17
C LEU A 57 1.49 14.53 -9.95
N PHE A 58 1.99 13.82 -8.96
CA PHE A 58 1.33 13.61 -7.67
C PHE A 58 1.82 14.63 -6.67
N PHE A 59 0.90 15.20 -5.89
CA PHE A 59 1.20 16.19 -4.87
C PHE A 59 0.25 16.07 -3.68
N GLY A 60 0.62 16.68 -2.56
CA GLY A 60 -0.17 16.64 -1.33
C GLY A 60 -1.12 17.82 -1.20
N THR A 61 -2.31 17.55 -0.67
CA THR A 61 -3.30 18.55 -0.27
C THR A 61 -3.75 18.27 1.16
N SER A 62 -4.32 19.25 1.84
CA SER A 62 -4.93 19.07 3.17
C SER A 62 -6.01 20.12 3.40
N PRO A 63 -6.90 19.92 4.39
CA PRO A 63 -7.70 21.03 4.90
C PRO A 63 -6.82 22.22 5.26
N GLU A 64 -7.35 23.43 5.05
CA GLU A 64 -6.65 24.65 5.40
C GLU A 64 -6.32 24.66 6.91
N PRO A 65 -5.06 24.94 7.30
CA PRO A 65 -4.71 25.01 8.71
C PRO A 65 -5.54 26.06 9.42
N ARG A 66 -6.15 25.69 10.54
CA ARG A 66 -6.84 26.68 11.37
C ARG A 66 -5.85 27.74 11.84
N GLN A 67 -6.24 29.00 11.78
CA GLN A 67 -5.45 30.07 12.35
C GLN A 67 -5.20 29.78 13.83
N LYS A 68 -3.95 29.94 14.27
CA LYS A 68 -3.66 29.82 15.70
C LYS A 68 -4.35 30.96 16.43
N ASP A 69 -5.07 30.66 17.48
CA ASP A 69 -5.59 31.66 18.39
C ASP A 69 -4.44 32.55 18.90
N THR A 70 -4.77 33.81 19.22
CA THR A 70 -3.82 34.73 19.79
C THR A 70 -3.06 34.06 20.94
N PRO A 71 -1.72 34.15 20.99
CA PRO A 71 -0.96 33.47 22.03
C PRO A 71 -1.44 33.88 23.42
N GLN A 72 -2.11 32.99 24.12
CA GLN A 72 -2.44 33.19 25.54
C GLN A 72 -1.19 32.94 26.38
N LEU A 73 -1.00 33.76 27.42
CA LEU A 73 0.02 33.51 28.42
C LEU A 73 -0.15 32.09 28.98
N ALA A 74 0.96 31.40 29.25
CA ALA A 74 0.93 30.00 29.69
C ALA A 74 0.06 29.82 30.97
N GLU A 75 0.05 30.81 31.84
CA GLU A 75 -0.75 30.89 33.09
C GLU A 75 -2.27 30.96 32.83
N ASN A 76 -2.68 31.46 31.66
CA ASN A 76 -4.08 31.62 31.27
C ASN A 76 -4.59 30.46 30.40
N ARG A 77 -3.75 29.47 30.12
CA ARG A 77 -4.18 28.30 29.34
C ARG A 77 -4.84 27.27 30.25
N PRO A 78 -6.10 26.94 30.03
CA PRO A 78 -6.74 25.89 30.82
C PRO A 78 -6.03 24.56 30.58
N ASN A 79 -5.61 23.91 31.67
CA ASN A 79 -5.02 22.55 31.60
C ASN A 79 -6.16 21.52 31.78
N VAL A 80 -7.00 21.40 30.75
CA VAL A 80 -8.13 20.49 30.73
C VAL A 80 -7.91 19.41 29.69
N GLN A 81 -8.13 18.16 30.08
CA GLN A 81 -8.16 17.01 29.18
C GLN A 81 -9.59 16.47 29.15
N VAL A 82 -10.16 16.36 27.97
CA VAL A 82 -11.49 15.76 27.78
C VAL A 82 -11.30 14.33 27.29
N TRP A 83 -11.82 13.36 28.02
CA TRP A 83 -11.79 11.95 27.67
C TRP A 83 -13.22 11.52 27.36
N SER A 84 -13.47 11.07 26.14
CA SER A 84 -14.75 10.51 25.74
C SER A 84 -14.62 9.03 25.46
N TRP A 85 -15.63 8.26 25.86
CA TRP A 85 -15.66 6.81 25.66
C TRP A 85 -15.90 6.40 24.19
N ASP A 86 -16.49 7.30 23.41
CA ASP A 86 -16.83 7.10 21.99
C ASP A 86 -15.78 7.68 21.02
N GLU A 87 -14.68 8.24 21.56
CA GLU A 87 -13.59 8.70 20.72
C GLU A 87 -12.95 7.55 19.96
N PRO A 88 -12.87 7.62 18.63
CA PRO A 88 -12.30 6.56 17.80
C PRO A 88 -10.80 6.34 18.01
N VAL A 89 -10.13 7.31 18.62
CA VAL A 89 -8.70 7.25 18.98
C VAL A 89 -8.54 7.81 20.39
N GLN A 90 -7.88 7.06 21.25
CA GLN A 90 -7.64 7.49 22.64
C GLN A 90 -6.86 8.82 22.71
N TYR A 91 -7.20 9.66 23.66
CA TYR A 91 -6.58 10.98 23.86
C TYR A 91 -5.05 10.93 23.91
N THR A 92 -4.46 9.98 24.62
CA THR A 92 -3.00 9.81 24.70
C THR A 92 -2.37 9.54 23.35
N VAL A 93 -3.02 8.74 22.48
CA VAL A 93 -2.58 8.43 21.12
C VAL A 93 -2.73 9.67 20.23
N GLN A 94 -3.84 10.41 20.34
CA GLN A 94 -4.03 11.68 19.61
C GLN A 94 -2.92 12.68 19.98
N ASN A 95 -2.64 12.84 21.28
CA ASN A 95 -1.60 13.75 21.73
C ASN A 95 -0.19 13.34 21.27
N TYR A 96 0.11 12.03 21.29
CA TYR A 96 1.36 11.49 20.77
C TYR A 96 1.53 11.74 19.25
N ASN A 97 0.45 11.58 18.48
CA ASN A 97 0.48 11.76 17.03
C ASN A 97 0.26 13.22 16.58
N LYS A 98 -0.01 14.15 17.48
CA LYS A 98 -0.40 15.54 17.16
C LYS A 98 0.47 16.20 16.10
N GLU A 99 1.79 16.18 16.26
CA GLU A 99 2.72 16.81 15.31
C GLU A 99 2.72 16.12 13.94
N LYS A 100 2.50 14.82 13.91
CA LYS A 100 2.36 14.03 12.68
C LYS A 100 1.03 14.34 11.99
N ASP A 101 -0.05 14.42 12.75
CA ASP A 101 -1.38 14.68 12.21
C ASP A 101 -1.51 16.12 11.67
N LEU A 102 -0.83 17.09 12.29
CA LEU A 102 -0.74 18.47 11.76
C LEU A 102 -0.03 18.55 10.39
N LYS A 103 0.84 17.59 10.08
CA LYS A 103 1.57 17.50 8.79
C LYS A 103 0.90 16.56 7.80
N LYS A 104 -0.24 15.98 8.15
CA LYS A 104 -0.93 15.01 7.30
C LYS A 104 -1.34 15.65 5.98
N SER A 105 -1.07 14.92 4.91
CA SER A 105 -1.44 15.32 3.56
C SER A 105 -2.12 14.18 2.83
N TYR A 106 -2.94 14.53 1.86
CA TYR A 106 -3.73 13.62 1.06
C TYR A 106 -3.39 13.80 -0.41
N GLN A 107 -3.24 12.73 -1.12
CA GLN A 107 -2.70 12.75 -2.48
C GLN A 107 -3.73 13.24 -3.50
N ALA A 108 -3.30 14.16 -4.34
CA ALA A 108 -3.95 14.60 -5.56
C ALA A 108 -3.06 14.31 -6.77
N VAL A 109 -3.62 14.33 -7.97
CA VAL A 109 -2.91 14.13 -9.23
C VAL A 109 -3.20 15.28 -10.19
N TYR A 110 -2.15 15.71 -10.90
CA TYR A 110 -2.23 16.57 -12.08
C TYR A 110 -1.83 15.75 -13.31
N ASN A 111 -2.71 15.68 -14.31
CA ASN A 111 -2.45 15.00 -15.57
C ASN A 111 -1.84 15.99 -16.57
N LEU A 112 -0.58 15.78 -16.97
CA LEU A 112 0.16 16.72 -17.81
C LEU A 112 -0.44 16.82 -19.22
N GLY A 113 -1.03 15.74 -19.74
CA GLY A 113 -1.56 15.71 -21.11
C GLY A 113 -2.79 16.60 -21.34
N ASN A 114 -3.65 16.77 -20.33
CA ASN A 114 -4.89 17.55 -20.45
C ASN A 114 -5.05 18.63 -19.38
N GLY A 115 -4.10 18.75 -18.46
CA GLY A 115 -4.14 19.74 -17.38
C GLY A 115 -5.20 19.50 -16.30
N SER A 116 -5.82 18.31 -16.26
CA SER A 116 -6.83 17.99 -15.26
C SER A 116 -6.22 17.66 -13.91
N ILE A 117 -6.93 18.04 -12.83
CA ILE A 117 -6.56 17.75 -11.46
C ILE A 117 -7.67 16.92 -10.80
N PHE A 118 -7.28 15.90 -10.04
CA PHE A 118 -8.22 15.11 -9.25
C PHE A 118 -7.70 14.87 -7.84
N GLN A 119 -8.60 15.02 -6.85
CA GLN A 119 -8.32 14.61 -5.47
C GLN A 119 -8.48 13.11 -5.35
N LEU A 120 -7.38 12.41 -5.07
CA LEU A 120 -7.37 10.94 -4.98
C LEU A 120 -7.70 10.44 -3.58
N ALA A 121 -7.01 10.93 -2.56
CA ALA A 121 -7.21 10.58 -1.16
C ALA A 121 -7.83 11.74 -0.38
N ASN A 122 -8.48 11.47 0.74
CA ASN A 122 -9.05 12.47 1.64
C ASN A 122 -9.04 11.97 3.08
N GLU A 123 -9.65 12.70 4.01
CA GLU A 123 -9.70 12.30 5.42
C GLU A 123 -10.44 10.98 5.67
N GLU A 124 -11.44 10.66 4.86
CA GLU A 124 -12.20 9.39 4.97
C GLU A 124 -11.46 8.22 4.35
N LEU A 125 -10.75 8.45 3.25
CA LEU A 125 -9.95 7.48 2.50
C LEU A 125 -8.48 7.94 2.43
N PRO A 126 -7.73 7.89 3.55
CA PRO A 126 -6.44 8.55 3.64
C PRO A 126 -5.28 7.80 3.00
N ASN A 127 -5.39 6.48 2.88
CA ASN A 127 -4.28 5.66 2.40
C ASN A 127 -4.44 5.36 0.92
N ILE A 128 -3.35 5.54 0.16
CA ILE A 128 -3.30 5.26 -1.27
C ILE A 128 -2.06 4.46 -1.64
N GLN A 129 -2.22 3.50 -2.54
CA GLN A 129 -1.13 2.77 -3.19
C GLN A 129 -1.22 3.02 -4.68
N LEU A 130 -0.13 3.51 -5.27
CA LEU A 130 -0.01 3.72 -6.72
C LEU A 130 0.59 2.48 -7.37
N GLY A 131 -0.01 1.99 -8.44
CA GLY A 131 0.54 0.93 -9.28
C GLY A 131 1.44 1.49 -10.38
N ASN A 132 2.39 0.67 -10.87
CA ASN A 132 3.30 1.01 -11.95
C ASN A 132 3.99 2.38 -11.78
N GLU A 133 4.44 2.67 -10.55
CA GLU A 133 5.07 3.96 -10.21
C GLU A 133 4.23 5.19 -10.61
N GLY A 134 2.90 5.08 -10.53
CA GLY A 134 1.93 6.13 -10.88
C GLY A 134 1.42 6.10 -12.31
N ASP A 135 1.90 5.18 -13.15
CA ASP A 135 1.44 5.04 -14.55
C ASP A 135 0.24 4.09 -14.72
N ALA A 136 -0.14 3.34 -13.68
CA ALA A 136 -1.36 2.53 -13.74
C ALA A 136 -2.60 3.42 -13.90
N ALA A 137 -3.67 2.87 -14.50
CA ALA A 137 -4.93 3.60 -14.66
C ALA A 137 -5.67 3.76 -13.31
N LEU A 138 -5.47 2.82 -12.39
CA LEU A 138 -6.14 2.77 -11.10
C LEU A 138 -5.11 2.76 -9.95
N ALA A 139 -5.49 3.39 -8.84
CA ALA A 139 -4.81 3.25 -7.56
C ALA A 139 -5.73 2.57 -6.53
N LEU A 140 -5.15 2.01 -5.48
CA LEU A 140 -5.87 1.38 -4.38
C LEU A 140 -5.94 2.34 -3.20
N LEU A 141 -7.15 2.62 -2.74
CA LEU A 141 -7.41 3.38 -1.51
C LEU A 141 -7.83 2.45 -0.39
N SER A 142 -7.52 2.81 0.85
CA SER A 142 -8.01 2.10 2.02
C SER A 142 -8.27 3.01 3.20
N THR A 143 -9.20 2.56 4.06
CA THR A 143 -9.49 3.20 5.34
C THR A 143 -9.87 2.18 6.40
N SER A 144 -9.38 2.38 7.61
CA SER A 144 -9.80 1.65 8.80
C SER A 144 -10.66 2.54 9.75
N ARG A 145 -10.90 3.78 9.38
CA ARG A 145 -11.63 4.76 10.24
C ARG A 145 -12.98 4.25 10.75
N PRO A 146 -13.84 3.59 9.92
CA PRO A 146 -15.12 3.08 10.41
C PRO A 146 -14.98 2.03 11.52
N TYR A 147 -13.80 1.43 11.65
CA TYR A 147 -13.52 0.33 12.59
C TYR A 147 -12.56 0.74 13.71
N SER A 148 -12.20 2.02 13.82
CA SER A 148 -11.21 2.51 14.79
C SER A 148 -11.60 2.20 16.23
N LEU A 149 -12.87 2.34 16.58
CA LEU A 149 -13.36 2.05 17.93
C LEU A 149 -13.23 0.57 18.27
N SER A 150 -13.66 -0.33 17.37
CA SER A 150 -13.59 -1.78 17.61
C SER A 150 -12.13 -2.29 17.64
N SER A 151 -11.22 -1.62 16.95
CA SER A 151 -9.80 -1.98 16.92
C SER A 151 -9.10 -1.85 18.28
N MET A 152 -9.72 -1.20 19.26
CA MET A 152 -9.16 -1.07 20.63
C MET A 152 -9.18 -2.39 21.40
N TRP A 153 -10.06 -3.33 21.02
CA TRP A 153 -10.20 -4.66 21.65
C TRP A 153 -10.20 -5.82 20.66
N GLU A 154 -10.24 -5.55 19.34
CA GLU A 154 -10.01 -6.56 18.33
C GLU A 154 -8.50 -6.71 18.09
N ALA A 155 -8.01 -7.93 18.00
CA ALA A 155 -6.59 -8.19 17.74
C ALA A 155 -6.13 -7.67 16.36
N ARG A 156 -7.07 -7.43 15.44
CA ARG A 156 -6.82 -6.99 14.06
C ARG A 156 -7.82 -5.93 13.65
N THR A 157 -7.40 -5.00 12.81
CA THR A 157 -8.25 -3.91 12.33
C THR A 157 -8.79 -4.23 10.95
N ARG A 158 -10.11 -4.12 10.80
CA ARG A 158 -10.79 -4.18 9.50
C ARG A 158 -10.51 -2.92 8.69
N SER A 159 -10.60 -3.05 7.38
CA SER A 159 -10.51 -1.91 6.46
C SER A 159 -11.49 -2.04 5.31
N ASP A 160 -11.90 -0.90 4.79
CA ASP A 160 -12.58 -0.79 3.51
C ASP A 160 -11.57 -0.49 2.42
N TYR A 161 -11.78 -1.04 1.23
CA TYR A 161 -10.90 -0.89 0.08
C TYR A 161 -11.67 -0.38 -1.13
N TYR A 162 -11.05 0.57 -1.83
CA TYR A 162 -11.61 1.19 -3.02
C TYR A 162 -10.54 1.26 -4.11
N THR A 163 -10.95 1.25 -5.35
CA THR A 163 -10.14 1.74 -6.46
C THR A 163 -10.46 3.20 -6.73
N VAL A 164 -9.48 3.95 -7.21
CA VAL A 164 -9.67 5.31 -7.75
C VAL A 164 -9.01 5.42 -9.10
N SER A 165 -9.73 5.97 -10.07
CA SER A 165 -9.19 6.26 -11.40
C SER A 165 -8.26 7.48 -11.32
N LEU A 166 -7.05 7.35 -11.86
CA LEU A 166 -6.09 8.45 -11.94
C LEU A 166 -6.41 9.44 -13.08
N ASP A 167 -7.35 9.09 -13.96
CA ASP A 167 -7.73 9.90 -15.12
C ASP A 167 -8.98 10.74 -14.89
N ASN A 168 -9.89 10.34 -13.98
CA ASN A 168 -11.13 11.03 -13.71
C ASN A 168 -11.51 11.13 -12.21
N GLY A 169 -10.72 10.55 -11.31
CA GLY A 169 -10.98 10.58 -9.86
C GLY A 169 -12.16 9.71 -9.40
N GLU A 170 -12.79 8.92 -10.28
CA GLU A 170 -13.90 8.05 -9.92
C GLU A 170 -13.45 6.95 -8.96
N ARG A 171 -14.24 6.73 -7.90
CA ARG A 171 -13.97 5.74 -6.86
C ARG A 171 -14.98 4.62 -6.90
N LYS A 172 -14.51 3.38 -6.73
CA LYS A 172 -15.35 2.19 -6.65
C LYS A 172 -14.94 1.33 -5.47
N GLN A 173 -15.86 1.01 -4.58
CA GLN A 173 -15.61 0.08 -3.47
C GLN A 173 -15.40 -1.35 -4.00
N ILE A 174 -14.36 -2.02 -3.52
CA ILE A 174 -14.01 -3.39 -3.91
C ILE A 174 -14.06 -4.38 -2.74
N ALA A 175 -13.94 -3.88 -1.50
CA ALA A 175 -14.12 -4.68 -0.29
C ALA A 175 -14.57 -3.80 0.87
N GLN A 176 -15.30 -4.39 1.82
CA GLN A 176 -15.79 -3.74 3.04
C GLN A 176 -15.51 -4.63 4.24
N ALA A 177 -15.10 -4.01 5.35
CA ALA A 177 -14.87 -4.68 6.64
C ALA A 177 -13.92 -5.90 6.56
N ASP A 178 -12.95 -5.88 5.63
CA ASP A 178 -12.02 -6.99 5.42
C ASP A 178 -10.80 -6.88 6.35
N TYR A 179 -10.40 -7.99 6.95
CA TYR A 179 -9.17 -8.07 7.76
C TYR A 179 -7.91 -8.22 6.91
N GLY A 180 -8.03 -8.64 5.65
CA GLY A 180 -6.93 -8.82 4.73
C GLY A 180 -6.24 -7.50 4.39
N ARG A 181 -4.91 -7.52 4.31
CA ARG A 181 -4.12 -6.38 3.89
C ARG A 181 -3.96 -6.40 2.37
N PHE A 182 -4.82 -5.65 1.69
CA PHE A 182 -4.77 -5.56 0.23
C PHE A 182 -3.52 -4.81 -0.23
N ARG A 183 -2.89 -5.35 -1.25
CA ARG A 183 -1.73 -4.76 -1.93
C ARG A 183 -1.98 -4.73 -3.43
N LEU A 184 -1.38 -3.75 -4.11
CA LEU A 184 -1.36 -3.73 -5.57
C LEU A 184 -0.24 -4.60 -6.12
N SER A 185 -0.52 -5.27 -7.24
CA SER A 185 0.52 -5.83 -8.10
C SER A 185 1.39 -4.71 -8.71
N PRO A 186 2.64 -4.96 -9.10
CA PRO A 186 3.56 -3.92 -9.58
C PRO A 186 3.02 -3.09 -10.74
N GLN A 187 2.31 -3.69 -11.70
CA GLN A 187 1.68 -2.96 -12.82
C GLN A 187 0.29 -2.39 -12.48
N GLY A 188 -0.25 -2.69 -11.27
CA GLY A 188 -1.56 -2.23 -10.85
C GLY A 188 -2.72 -2.93 -11.53
N LYS A 189 -2.52 -4.13 -12.11
CA LYS A 189 -3.61 -4.91 -12.73
C LYS A 189 -4.48 -5.61 -11.71
N TYR A 190 -3.88 -6.01 -10.58
CA TYR A 190 -4.54 -6.78 -9.52
C TYR A 190 -4.37 -6.11 -8.15
N ALA A 191 -5.39 -6.21 -7.30
CA ALA A 191 -5.21 -6.19 -5.86
C ALA A 191 -5.12 -7.64 -5.36
N TYR A 192 -4.27 -7.92 -4.37
CA TYR A 192 -4.10 -9.26 -3.80
C TYR A 192 -3.97 -9.19 -2.29
N TRP A 193 -4.46 -10.22 -1.61
CA TRP A 193 -4.40 -10.31 -0.15
C TRP A 193 -4.59 -11.74 0.34
N TYR A 194 -4.23 -11.97 1.58
CA TYR A 194 -4.56 -13.17 2.32
C TYR A 194 -5.79 -12.90 3.19
N GLY A 195 -6.85 -13.70 2.99
CA GLY A 195 -8.05 -13.71 3.82
C GLY A 195 -7.80 -14.52 5.09
N GLU A 196 -7.73 -13.84 6.22
CA GLU A 196 -7.35 -14.46 7.49
C GLU A 196 -8.45 -15.38 8.03
N THR A 197 -9.70 -15.07 7.77
CA THR A 197 -10.86 -15.83 8.28
C THR A 197 -11.00 -17.21 7.65
N ASP A 198 -10.54 -17.39 6.42
CA ASP A 198 -10.65 -18.63 5.66
C ASP A 198 -9.29 -19.17 5.19
N SER A 199 -8.20 -18.52 5.62
CA SER A 199 -6.82 -18.93 5.33
C SER A 199 -6.48 -19.08 3.85
N CYS A 200 -7.01 -18.19 3.01
CA CYS A 200 -6.88 -18.26 1.57
C CYS A 200 -6.27 -17.00 0.94
N TRP A 201 -5.55 -17.19 -0.15
CA TRP A 201 -5.09 -16.08 -0.99
C TRP A 201 -6.12 -15.73 -2.04
N TYR A 202 -6.24 -14.42 -2.29
CA TYR A 202 -7.18 -13.84 -3.23
C TYR A 202 -6.51 -12.82 -4.12
N THR A 203 -7.10 -12.62 -5.30
CA THR A 203 -6.85 -11.49 -6.19
C THR A 203 -8.15 -10.86 -6.66
N ILE A 204 -8.11 -9.59 -7.04
CA ILE A 204 -9.15 -8.91 -7.81
C ILE A 204 -8.48 -8.32 -9.06
N ALA A 205 -8.97 -8.69 -10.25
CA ALA A 205 -8.63 -8.00 -11.49
C ALA A 205 -9.31 -6.61 -11.46
N LEU A 206 -8.53 -5.55 -11.34
CA LEU A 206 -9.07 -4.21 -11.04
C LEU A 206 -9.89 -3.61 -12.18
N ALA A 207 -9.52 -3.87 -13.43
CA ALA A 207 -10.25 -3.38 -14.59
C ALA A 207 -11.67 -3.98 -14.68
N GLU A 208 -11.79 -5.26 -14.31
CA GLU A 208 -13.04 -6.02 -14.43
C GLU A 208 -13.82 -6.04 -13.11
N GLY A 209 -13.14 -5.80 -11.99
CA GLY A 209 -13.68 -5.96 -10.63
C GLY A 209 -13.93 -7.41 -10.25
N LYS A 210 -13.35 -8.38 -10.98
CA LYS A 210 -13.57 -9.80 -10.75
C LYS A 210 -12.61 -10.36 -9.72
N ARG A 211 -13.17 -11.00 -8.67
CA ARG A 211 -12.42 -11.64 -7.57
C ARG A 211 -12.14 -13.10 -7.92
N TYR A 212 -10.94 -13.54 -7.61
CA TYR A 212 -10.50 -14.92 -7.75
C TYR A 212 -9.94 -15.43 -6.41
N ARG A 213 -10.28 -16.66 -6.07
CA ARG A 213 -9.70 -17.40 -4.94
C ARG A 213 -8.58 -18.27 -5.46
N LEU A 214 -7.35 -18.01 -5.01
CA LEU A 214 -6.16 -18.71 -5.53
C LEU A 214 -5.86 -20.00 -4.77
N THR A 215 -6.22 -20.06 -3.48
CA THR A 215 -5.94 -21.20 -2.62
C THR A 215 -7.18 -21.64 -1.87
N THR A 216 -7.22 -22.91 -1.46
CA THR A 216 -8.16 -23.43 -0.48
C THR A 216 -7.39 -24.15 0.62
N PRO A 217 -7.90 -24.22 1.86
CA PRO A 217 -7.22 -24.91 2.94
C PRO A 217 -6.85 -26.35 2.61
N GLU A 218 -7.69 -27.05 1.85
CA GLU A 218 -7.50 -28.45 1.49
C GLU A 218 -6.44 -28.66 0.40
N SER A 219 -6.31 -27.68 -0.52
CA SER A 219 -5.42 -27.81 -1.68
C SER A 219 -4.04 -27.22 -1.47
N PHE A 220 -3.92 -26.21 -0.59
CA PHE A 220 -2.68 -25.49 -0.38
C PHE A 220 -2.62 -24.85 1.02
N PRO A 221 -1.75 -25.35 1.92
CA PRO A 221 -1.56 -24.79 3.26
C PRO A 221 -0.75 -23.48 3.18
N ALA A 222 -1.44 -22.38 2.91
CA ALA A 222 -0.82 -21.06 2.80
C ALA A 222 -0.54 -20.40 4.16
N TRP A 223 -0.98 -21.03 5.24
CA TRP A 223 -0.93 -20.51 6.61
C TRP A 223 0.12 -21.21 7.46
N ASP A 224 0.41 -20.63 8.62
CA ASP A 224 1.24 -21.26 9.64
C ASP A 224 0.52 -22.48 10.22
N GLU A 225 0.97 -23.67 9.79
CA GLU A 225 0.41 -24.96 10.17
C GLU A 225 0.68 -25.34 11.65
N GLU A 226 1.59 -24.61 12.32
CA GLU A 226 1.93 -24.78 13.75
C GLU A 226 1.38 -23.65 14.63
N ASN A 227 0.41 -22.87 14.13
CA ASN A 227 -0.20 -21.84 14.92
C ASN A 227 -0.84 -22.41 16.20
N ASP A 228 -0.34 -22.02 17.36
CA ASP A 228 -0.76 -22.49 18.69
C ASP A 228 -1.46 -21.42 19.53
N VAL A 229 -1.76 -20.27 18.94
CA VAL A 229 -2.47 -19.17 19.61
C VAL A 229 -3.94 -19.14 19.19
N PRO A 230 -4.86 -18.65 20.07
CA PRO A 230 -6.29 -18.61 19.78
C PRO A 230 -6.64 -17.48 18.80
N ASN A 231 -6.05 -17.49 17.62
CA ASN A 231 -6.27 -16.54 16.55
C ASN A 231 -6.14 -17.24 15.19
N HIS A 232 -6.67 -16.61 14.13
CA HIS A 232 -6.46 -17.10 12.78
C HIS A 232 -4.97 -17.13 12.42
N PRO A 233 -4.48 -18.21 11.79
CA PRO A 233 -3.07 -18.32 11.45
C PRO A 233 -2.65 -17.28 10.41
N TYR A 234 -1.40 -16.82 10.52
CA TYR A 234 -0.81 -15.93 9.52
C TYR A 234 -0.40 -16.71 8.27
N ALA A 235 -0.44 -16.04 7.12
CA ALA A 235 0.15 -16.59 5.91
C ALA A 235 1.68 -16.61 6.00
N HIS A 236 2.32 -17.58 5.33
CA HIS A 236 3.76 -17.57 5.10
C HIS A 236 4.21 -16.42 4.17
N GLY A 237 3.28 -15.76 3.50
CA GLY A 237 3.50 -14.55 2.71
C GLY A 237 3.57 -14.81 1.21
N ALA A 238 3.82 -13.73 0.46
CA ALA A 238 4.05 -13.76 -0.97
C ALA A 238 5.49 -13.30 -1.28
N ALA A 239 6.18 -14.00 -2.18
CA ALA A 239 7.51 -13.62 -2.64
C ALA A 239 7.47 -12.38 -3.54
N GLY A 240 6.41 -12.22 -4.31
CA GLY A 240 6.22 -11.11 -5.24
C GLY A 240 5.59 -11.54 -6.55
N TRP A 241 5.68 -10.66 -7.54
CA TRP A 241 5.08 -10.85 -8.86
C TRP A 241 6.13 -11.05 -9.93
N THR A 242 5.77 -11.76 -10.99
CA THR A 242 6.56 -11.81 -12.23
C THR A 242 6.25 -10.60 -13.12
N ALA A 243 7.03 -10.40 -14.17
CA ALA A 243 6.85 -9.29 -15.12
C ALA A 243 5.40 -9.22 -15.64
N ASN A 244 4.92 -8.00 -15.85
CA ASN A 244 3.57 -7.70 -16.36
C ASN A 244 2.41 -8.26 -15.51
N ASP A 245 2.65 -8.53 -14.23
CA ASP A 245 1.71 -9.14 -13.29
C ASP A 245 1.15 -10.50 -13.78
N GLN A 246 1.97 -11.28 -14.50
CA GLN A 246 1.52 -12.54 -15.08
C GLN A 246 1.31 -13.63 -14.04
N ASN A 247 2.16 -13.68 -13.00
CA ASN A 247 2.03 -14.67 -11.94
C ASN A 247 2.35 -14.06 -10.58
N LEU A 248 1.67 -14.54 -9.55
CA LEU A 248 1.96 -14.26 -8.16
C LEU A 248 2.72 -15.44 -7.56
N LEU A 249 3.85 -15.17 -6.91
CA LEU A 249 4.63 -16.17 -6.16
C LEU A 249 4.21 -16.13 -4.69
N ILE A 250 3.71 -17.25 -4.19
CA ILE A 250 3.24 -17.41 -2.80
C ILE A 250 4.10 -18.47 -2.12
N TYR A 251 4.38 -18.28 -0.84
CA TYR A 251 5.03 -19.26 0.00
C TYR A 251 4.00 -20.19 0.65
N ASP A 252 4.28 -21.50 0.65
CA ASP A 252 3.85 -22.34 1.76
C ASP A 252 4.92 -22.30 2.86
N ARG A 253 4.83 -23.19 3.87
CA ARG A 253 5.83 -23.28 4.94
C ARG A 253 7.27 -23.41 4.41
N TYR A 254 7.46 -24.18 3.34
CA TYR A 254 8.76 -24.60 2.84
C TYR A 254 9.10 -24.07 1.47
N ASP A 255 8.17 -24.13 0.54
CA ASP A 255 8.40 -23.97 -0.89
C ASP A 255 7.86 -22.64 -1.44
N ILE A 256 8.34 -22.29 -2.65
CA ILE A 256 7.86 -21.16 -3.46
C ILE A 256 6.96 -21.72 -4.55
N TRP A 257 5.74 -21.20 -4.63
CA TRP A 257 4.74 -21.62 -5.58
C TRP A 257 4.36 -20.51 -6.53
N LYS A 258 4.16 -20.85 -7.80
CA LYS A 258 3.69 -19.93 -8.83
C LYS A 258 2.20 -20.10 -9.04
N PHE A 259 1.46 -19.00 -8.95
CA PHE A 259 0.01 -18.92 -9.14
C PHE A 259 -0.35 -18.05 -10.34
N ASP A 260 -1.33 -18.51 -11.12
CA ASP A 260 -2.06 -17.68 -12.06
C ASP A 260 -3.02 -16.78 -11.26
N PRO A 261 -2.95 -15.44 -11.39
CA PRO A 261 -3.79 -14.54 -10.62
C PRO A 261 -5.28 -14.62 -10.95
N THR A 262 -5.65 -15.31 -12.03
CA THR A 262 -7.05 -15.60 -12.40
C THR A 262 -7.51 -16.98 -11.99
N ALA A 263 -6.65 -17.76 -11.31
CA ALA A 263 -6.91 -19.16 -10.94
C ALA A 263 -7.32 -20.07 -12.12
N ALA A 264 -6.97 -19.70 -13.36
CA ALA A 264 -7.30 -20.49 -14.55
C ALA A 264 -6.43 -21.73 -14.69
N THR A 265 -5.24 -21.73 -14.07
CA THR A 265 -4.31 -22.87 -14.06
C THR A 265 -3.98 -23.30 -12.65
N SER A 266 -3.66 -24.58 -12.47
CA SER A 266 -3.20 -25.11 -11.17
C SER A 266 -1.88 -24.48 -10.74
N PRO A 267 -1.66 -24.28 -9.43
CA PRO A 267 -0.40 -23.76 -8.92
C PRO A 267 0.77 -24.72 -9.16
N ILE A 268 1.96 -24.19 -9.34
CA ILE A 268 3.17 -24.93 -9.64
C ILE A 268 4.19 -24.72 -8.53
N ASN A 269 4.64 -25.81 -7.86
CA ASN A 269 5.76 -25.78 -6.92
C ASN A 269 7.07 -25.55 -7.68
N LEU A 270 7.78 -24.46 -7.42
CA LEU A 270 9.01 -24.11 -8.12
C LEU A 270 10.28 -24.66 -7.46
N THR A 271 10.25 -24.91 -6.15
CA THR A 271 11.43 -25.38 -5.37
C THR A 271 11.40 -26.87 -5.02
N VAL A 272 10.28 -27.48 -5.10
CA VAL A 272 9.90 -28.92 -5.09
C VAL A 272 10.34 -29.78 -3.89
N ASN A 273 11.45 -29.50 -3.22
CA ASN A 273 12.02 -30.38 -2.18
C ASN A 273 11.92 -29.82 -0.75
N GLY A 274 11.48 -28.58 -0.60
CA GLY A 274 11.48 -27.91 0.71
C GLY A 274 10.73 -28.67 1.78
N ARG A 275 9.50 -29.08 1.50
CA ARG A 275 8.65 -29.84 2.45
C ARG A 275 9.25 -31.20 2.80
N LYS A 276 9.80 -31.92 1.82
CA LYS A 276 10.43 -33.23 2.05
C LYS A 276 11.66 -33.15 2.96
N GLU A 277 12.46 -32.09 2.77
CA GLU A 277 13.73 -31.89 3.48
C GLU A 277 13.58 -31.02 4.74
N LYS A 278 12.35 -30.57 5.04
CA LYS A 278 12.04 -29.60 6.10
C LYS A 278 12.90 -28.34 5.99
N LEU A 279 13.07 -27.85 4.78
CA LEU A 279 13.89 -26.73 4.41
C LEU A 279 13.01 -25.62 3.84
N SER A 280 12.81 -24.56 4.59
CA SER A 280 12.03 -23.39 4.14
C SER A 280 12.87 -22.48 3.26
N TYR A 281 12.40 -22.18 2.04
CA TYR A 281 13.03 -21.27 1.12
C TYR A 281 12.34 -19.91 1.12
N ARG A 282 13.13 -18.84 1.19
CA ARG A 282 12.64 -17.45 1.07
C ARG A 282 13.55 -16.69 0.10
N LEU A 283 12.94 -15.93 -0.80
CA LEU A 283 13.66 -15.12 -1.79
C LEU A 283 14.41 -13.98 -1.10
N GLU A 284 15.71 -13.85 -1.37
CA GLU A 284 16.51 -12.68 -0.99
C GLU A 284 16.62 -11.74 -2.18
N GLN A 285 15.88 -10.63 -2.11
CA GLN A 285 15.88 -9.62 -3.16
C GLN A 285 17.12 -8.73 -3.04
N LEU A 286 18.11 -8.97 -3.89
CA LEU A 286 19.36 -8.23 -3.89
C LEU A 286 19.21 -6.82 -4.50
N ASP A 287 18.38 -6.69 -5.54
CA ASP A 287 18.03 -5.42 -6.15
C ASP A 287 16.72 -4.90 -5.51
N LYS A 288 16.85 -3.92 -4.64
CA LYS A 288 15.69 -3.30 -3.95
C LYS A 288 14.80 -2.47 -4.86
N GLU A 289 15.29 -2.10 -6.04
CA GLU A 289 14.52 -1.35 -7.03
C GLU A 289 13.75 -2.26 -7.98
N ALA A 290 14.10 -3.56 -8.03
CA ALA A 290 13.37 -4.53 -8.85
C ALA A 290 11.90 -4.63 -8.41
N ARG A 291 11.00 -4.40 -9.34
CA ARG A 291 9.55 -4.43 -9.11
C ARG A 291 8.92 -5.79 -9.36
N PHE A 292 9.62 -6.67 -10.02
CA PHE A 292 9.16 -8.03 -10.34
C PHE A 292 10.31 -9.03 -10.27
N ILE A 293 9.94 -10.31 -10.14
CA ILE A 293 10.87 -11.43 -10.09
C ILE A 293 11.03 -11.98 -11.51
N ASP A 294 12.25 -11.96 -12.03
CA ASP A 294 12.60 -12.58 -13.31
C ASP A 294 12.91 -14.07 -13.10
N LEU A 295 11.96 -14.92 -13.47
CA LEU A 295 12.07 -16.36 -13.28
C LEU A 295 13.21 -17.00 -14.10
N GLY A 296 13.65 -16.36 -15.18
CA GLY A 296 14.73 -16.83 -16.05
C GLY A 296 16.12 -16.57 -15.48
N LYS A 297 16.26 -15.62 -14.57
CA LYS A 297 17.51 -15.29 -13.91
C LYS A 297 17.75 -16.15 -12.66
N PRO A 298 19.03 -16.39 -12.30
CA PRO A 298 19.35 -16.98 -11.00
C PRO A 298 18.81 -16.11 -9.86
N GLN A 299 18.13 -16.75 -8.90
CA GLN A 299 17.60 -16.12 -7.70
C GLN A 299 18.38 -16.61 -6.50
N LEU A 300 18.71 -15.70 -5.58
CA LEU A 300 19.28 -16.06 -4.28
C LEU A 300 18.12 -16.39 -3.32
N LEU A 301 18.20 -17.56 -2.70
CA LEU A 301 17.26 -17.95 -1.67
C LEU A 301 18.01 -18.10 -0.35
N LYS A 302 17.41 -17.64 0.73
CA LYS A 302 17.77 -18.02 2.09
C LYS A 302 16.96 -19.26 2.47
N GLY A 303 17.62 -20.29 2.99
CA GLY A 303 16.99 -21.49 3.50
C GLY A 303 17.18 -21.62 4.99
N PHE A 304 16.16 -22.16 5.68
CA PHE A 304 16.25 -22.57 7.08
C PHE A 304 15.80 -24.03 7.20
N ASN A 305 16.68 -24.87 7.72
CA ASN A 305 16.39 -26.28 7.95
C ASN A 305 15.85 -26.49 9.37
N GLU A 306 14.60 -26.93 9.47
CA GLU A 306 13.91 -27.10 10.75
C GLU A 306 14.47 -28.25 11.59
N THR A 307 15.15 -29.24 10.98
CA THR A 307 15.75 -30.37 11.69
C THR A 307 17.08 -29.97 12.30
N THR A 308 17.98 -29.37 11.51
CA THR A 308 19.32 -28.97 11.95
C THR A 308 19.39 -27.62 12.60
N LYS A 309 18.31 -26.80 12.44
CA LYS A 309 18.22 -25.40 12.86
C LYS A 309 19.27 -24.49 12.19
N GLY A 310 19.86 -24.98 11.10
CA GLY A 310 20.86 -24.25 10.32
C GLY A 310 20.25 -23.37 9.25
N TYR A 311 20.92 -22.29 8.93
CA TYR A 311 20.64 -21.44 7.78
C TYR A 311 21.62 -21.72 6.65
N GLY A 312 21.18 -21.47 5.42
CA GLY A 312 22.03 -21.56 4.25
C GLY A 312 21.56 -20.67 3.13
N PHE A 313 22.40 -20.51 2.12
CA PHE A 313 22.06 -19.81 0.89
C PHE A 313 22.00 -20.78 -0.28
N TYR A 314 21.04 -20.54 -1.15
CA TYR A 314 20.74 -21.42 -2.28
C TYR A 314 20.57 -20.59 -3.56
N ASN A 315 20.95 -21.20 -4.68
CA ASN A 315 20.69 -20.66 -6.00
C ASN A 315 19.55 -21.42 -6.66
N ALA A 316 18.56 -20.72 -7.19
CA ALA A 316 17.44 -21.31 -7.92
C ALA A 316 17.17 -20.54 -9.22
N ARG A 317 16.81 -21.28 -10.27
CA ARG A 317 16.11 -20.72 -11.44
C ARG A 317 14.64 -21.13 -11.33
N LEU A 318 13.77 -20.14 -11.19
CA LEU A 318 12.36 -20.36 -10.93
C LEU A 318 11.52 -20.47 -12.22
N SER A 319 12.15 -20.61 -13.39
CA SER A 319 11.48 -20.80 -14.67
C SER A 319 10.81 -22.17 -14.83
N ALA A 320 11.31 -23.17 -14.11
CA ALA A 320 10.74 -24.53 -14.07
C ALA A 320 10.94 -25.13 -12.68
N PRO A 321 10.10 -26.12 -12.28
CA PRO A 321 10.25 -26.85 -11.02
C PRO A 321 11.62 -27.52 -10.91
N ALA A 322 12.39 -27.16 -9.89
CA ALA A 322 13.70 -27.75 -9.61
C ALA A 322 14.13 -27.50 -8.16
N ALA A 323 14.82 -28.43 -7.56
CA ALA A 323 15.43 -28.23 -6.24
C ALA A 323 16.51 -27.14 -6.32
N PRO A 324 16.50 -26.14 -5.41
CA PRO A 324 17.57 -25.14 -5.31
C PRO A 324 18.93 -25.76 -5.03
N LYS A 325 20.00 -25.21 -5.61
CA LYS A 325 21.37 -25.68 -5.36
C LYS A 325 21.97 -24.93 -4.18
N THR A 326 22.54 -25.67 -3.24
CA THR A 326 23.25 -25.10 -2.09
C THR A 326 24.45 -24.27 -2.56
N LEU A 327 24.62 -23.11 -1.97
CA LEU A 327 25.79 -22.23 -2.14
C LEU A 327 26.65 -22.23 -0.89
N LEU A 328 26.04 -22.18 0.28
CA LEU A 328 26.65 -22.18 1.62
C LEU A 328 25.74 -22.91 2.59
#